data_d84ca14ed8841b161c401872c6f5c361
#
_entry.id   d84ca14ed8841b161c401872c6f5c361
#
_cell.length_a   1.000
_cell.length_b   1.000
_cell.length_c   1.000
_cell.angle_alpha   90.00
_cell.angle_beta   90.00
_cell.angle_gamma   90.00
#
_symmetry.space_group_name_H-M   'P 1'
#
loop_
_entity.id
_entity.type
_entity.pdbx_description
1 polymer ?
#
loop_
_entity_poly.entity_id
_entity_poly.type
_entity_poly.pdbx_seq_one_letter_code
_entity_poly.pdbx_strand_id
1 'polypeptide(L)'
;MNSEKALAKIEKAASKKKSKDIIGLMAKADNAVLAKALDSLGKIGDEDSCNQITHYLDHENEAVRVAACKAGIAINTEYMKTRVRYQLSVEQNPQIKREIQDAFNKVNG
;
A
#
# COMPACT_ATOMS: atom_id res chain seq x y z
N MET A 1 15.81 -8.10 11.98
CA MET A 1 14.97 -7.23 12.83
C MET A 1 13.63 -7.92 13.05
N ASN A 2 13.13 -7.94 14.28
CA ASN A 2 11.83 -8.55 14.51
C ASN A 2 10.68 -7.60 14.09
N SER A 3 9.50 -8.15 13.91
CA SER A 3 8.34 -7.41 13.40
C SER A 3 7.93 -6.25 14.32
N GLU A 4 8.02 -6.42 15.62
CA GLU A 4 7.64 -5.37 16.56
C GLU A 4 8.53 -4.14 16.43
N LYS A 5 9.84 -4.36 16.32
CA LYS A 5 10.79 -3.25 16.13
C LYS A 5 10.57 -2.56 14.80
N ALA A 6 10.33 -3.35 13.74
CA ALA A 6 10.07 -2.80 12.42
C ALA A 6 8.80 -1.94 12.43
N LEU A 7 7.72 -2.44 13.04
CA LEU A 7 6.47 -1.69 13.13
C LEU A 7 6.64 -0.39 13.92
N ALA A 8 7.38 -0.43 15.04
CA ALA A 8 7.63 0.77 15.84
C ALA A 8 8.41 1.81 15.03
N LYS A 9 9.41 1.39 14.27
CA LYS A 9 10.19 2.30 13.42
C LYS A 9 9.34 2.90 12.30
N ILE A 10 8.45 2.09 11.71
CA ILE A 10 7.53 2.57 10.67
C ILE A 10 6.60 3.63 11.24
N GLU A 11 6.02 3.39 12.42
CA GLU A 11 5.13 4.36 13.07
C GLU A 11 5.84 5.67 13.36
N LYS A 12 7.08 5.60 13.85
CA LYS A 12 7.88 6.79 14.13
C LYS A 12 8.18 7.56 12.84
N ALA A 13 8.61 6.85 11.80
CA ALA A 13 8.90 7.48 10.51
C ALA A 13 7.63 8.07 9.89
N ALA A 14 6.50 7.38 10.00
CA ALA A 14 5.22 7.85 9.48
C ALA A 14 4.77 9.15 10.17
N SER A 15 4.96 9.25 11.50
CA SER A 15 4.60 10.45 12.24
C SER A 15 5.40 11.68 11.80
N LYS A 16 6.59 11.45 11.24
CA LYS A 16 7.47 12.50 10.72
C LYS A 16 7.40 12.63 9.19
N LYS A 17 6.52 11.87 8.56
CA LYS A 17 6.35 11.82 7.11
C LYS A 17 7.64 11.49 6.35
N LYS A 18 8.44 10.58 6.91
CA LYS A 18 9.72 10.18 6.33
C LYS A 18 9.54 8.92 5.48
N SER A 19 9.02 9.08 4.28
CA SER A 19 8.74 7.95 3.38
C SER A 19 9.99 7.12 3.07
N LYS A 20 11.13 7.76 2.85
CA LYS A 20 12.38 7.05 2.54
C LYS A 20 12.81 6.09 3.66
N ASP A 21 12.60 6.50 4.92
CA ASP A 21 12.92 5.64 6.07
C ASP A 21 12.01 4.42 6.09
N ILE A 22 10.70 4.60 5.79
CA ILE A 22 9.76 3.50 5.70
C ILE A 22 10.16 2.54 4.57
N ILE A 23 10.46 3.09 3.40
CA ILE A 23 10.86 2.30 2.23
C ILE A 23 12.10 1.46 2.55
N GLY A 24 13.07 2.05 3.25
CA GLY A 24 14.28 1.34 3.65
C GLY A 24 14.01 0.13 4.54
N LEU A 25 12.92 0.14 5.31
CA LEU A 25 12.54 -0.97 6.18
C LEU A 25 11.81 -2.08 5.44
N MET A 26 11.32 -1.80 4.24
CA MET A 26 10.49 -2.75 3.49
C MET A 26 11.29 -3.87 2.83
N ALA A 27 12.54 -3.64 2.52
CA ALA A 27 13.37 -4.59 1.74
C ALA A 27 13.46 -5.99 2.36
N LYS A 28 13.47 -6.08 3.69
CA LYS A 28 13.59 -7.36 4.41
C LYS A 28 12.38 -7.62 5.31
N ALA A 29 11.28 -6.95 5.04
CA ALA A 29 10.09 -7.04 5.89
C ALA A 29 9.27 -8.27 5.53
N ASP A 30 8.60 -8.85 6.53
CA ASP A 30 7.59 -9.88 6.27
C ASP A 30 6.31 -9.21 5.71
N ASN A 31 5.35 -10.04 5.30
CA ASN A 31 4.15 -9.53 4.64
C ASN A 31 3.31 -8.62 5.54
N ALA A 32 3.24 -8.90 6.84
CA ALA A 32 2.48 -8.06 7.77
C ALA A 32 3.12 -6.68 7.90
N VAL A 33 4.44 -6.62 7.98
CA VAL A 33 5.17 -5.36 8.05
C VAL A 33 5.04 -4.59 6.74
N LEU A 34 5.11 -5.29 5.59
CA LEU A 34 4.90 -4.66 4.28
C LEU A 34 3.53 -4.00 4.19
N ALA A 35 2.49 -4.69 4.64
CA ALA A 35 1.12 -4.15 4.61
C ALA A 35 1.02 -2.87 5.44
N LYS A 36 1.63 -2.86 6.63
CA LYS A 36 1.62 -1.67 7.50
C LYS A 36 2.42 -0.53 6.89
N ALA A 37 3.57 -0.84 6.30
CA ALA A 37 4.40 0.16 5.62
C ALA A 37 3.63 0.82 4.47
N LEU A 38 2.93 0.01 3.66
CA LEU A 38 2.14 0.51 2.53
C LEU A 38 1.00 1.42 3.01
N ASP A 39 0.32 1.04 4.10
CA ASP A 39 -0.72 1.88 4.70
C ASP A 39 -0.14 3.26 5.08
N SER A 40 1.02 3.26 5.72
CA SER A 40 1.70 4.51 6.13
C SER A 40 2.09 5.35 4.91
N LEU A 41 2.64 4.71 3.87
CA LEU A 41 3.00 5.41 2.63
C LEU A 41 1.79 6.02 1.94
N GLY A 42 0.65 5.33 1.99
CA GLY A 42 -0.60 5.86 1.43
C GLY A 42 -1.05 7.14 2.11
N LYS A 43 -0.81 7.24 3.41
CA LYS A 43 -1.15 8.44 4.19
C LYS A 43 -0.18 9.60 3.93
N ILE A 44 1.10 9.29 3.68
CA ILE A 44 2.11 10.31 3.36
C ILE A 44 1.87 10.85 1.94
N GLY A 45 1.70 9.96 0.97
CA GLY A 45 1.27 10.31 -0.39
C GLY A 45 2.25 11.11 -1.23
N ASP A 46 3.54 11.14 -0.88
CA ASP A 46 4.54 11.83 -1.69
C ASP A 46 4.95 10.98 -2.90
N GLU A 47 5.83 11.52 -3.74
CA GLU A 47 6.27 10.84 -4.96
C GLU A 47 6.95 9.51 -4.65
N ASP A 48 7.83 9.47 -3.65
CA ASP A 48 8.50 8.24 -3.26
C ASP A 48 7.50 7.19 -2.79
N SER A 49 6.47 7.62 -2.04
CA SER A 49 5.39 6.73 -1.59
C SER A 49 4.63 6.15 -2.79
N CYS A 50 4.27 6.99 -3.75
CA CYS A 50 3.55 6.55 -4.96
C CYS A 50 4.36 5.52 -5.75
N ASN A 51 5.63 5.78 -5.95
CA ASN A 51 6.51 4.86 -6.69
C ASN A 51 6.61 3.52 -5.98
N GLN A 52 6.76 3.54 -4.67
CA GLN A 52 6.91 2.31 -3.89
C GLN A 52 5.61 1.49 -3.89
N ILE A 53 4.47 2.15 -3.66
CA ILE A 53 3.17 1.49 -3.67
C ILE A 53 2.94 0.78 -5.01
N THR A 54 3.30 1.43 -6.12
CA THR A 54 3.12 0.86 -7.45
C THR A 54 3.81 -0.50 -7.60
N HIS A 55 4.98 -0.67 -6.97
CA HIS A 55 5.71 -1.95 -7.03
C HIS A 55 4.99 -3.11 -6.32
N TYR A 56 4.05 -2.83 -5.44
CA TYR A 56 3.38 -3.86 -4.64
C TYR A 56 1.93 -4.12 -5.05
N LEU A 57 1.42 -3.41 -6.05
CA LEU A 57 0.02 -3.56 -6.47
C LEU A 57 -0.29 -4.98 -6.95
N ASP A 58 0.68 -5.65 -7.56
CA ASP A 58 0.52 -7.01 -8.08
C ASP A 58 1.31 -8.04 -7.27
N HIS A 59 1.62 -7.74 -6.01
CA HIS A 59 2.40 -8.62 -5.14
C HIS A 59 1.71 -9.98 -5.00
N GLU A 60 2.48 -11.05 -4.88
CA GLU A 60 1.93 -12.41 -4.78
C GLU A 60 1.11 -12.66 -3.52
N ASN A 61 1.41 -11.98 -2.42
CA ASN A 61 0.66 -12.11 -1.18
C ASN A 61 -0.60 -11.24 -1.24
N GLU A 62 -1.74 -11.85 -0.94
CA GLU A 62 -3.05 -11.17 -1.03
C GLU A 62 -3.16 -9.97 -0.09
N ALA A 63 -2.70 -10.12 1.15
CA ALA A 63 -2.78 -9.03 2.13
C ALA A 63 -1.94 -7.83 1.68
N VAL A 64 -0.78 -8.09 1.08
CA VAL A 64 0.10 -7.03 0.56
C VAL A 64 -0.57 -6.34 -0.64
N ARG A 65 -1.18 -7.12 -1.57
CA ARG A 65 -1.91 -6.54 -2.71
C ARG A 65 -3.02 -5.62 -2.25
N VAL A 66 -3.82 -6.07 -1.29
CA VAL A 66 -4.92 -5.27 -0.74
C VAL A 66 -4.39 -3.98 -0.13
N ALA A 67 -3.34 -4.08 0.69
CA ALA A 67 -2.75 -2.91 1.33
C ALA A 67 -2.23 -1.91 0.29
N ALA A 68 -1.55 -2.40 -0.76
CA ALA A 68 -1.03 -1.55 -1.83
C ALA A 68 -2.16 -0.85 -2.58
N CYS A 69 -3.21 -1.59 -2.94
CA CYS A 69 -4.36 -1.00 -3.65
C CYS A 69 -5.07 0.04 -2.78
N LYS A 70 -5.27 -0.25 -1.50
CA LYS A 70 -5.89 0.71 -0.59
C LYS A 70 -5.03 1.96 -0.39
N ALA A 71 -3.72 1.79 -0.34
CA ALA A 71 -2.79 2.91 -0.26
C ALA A 71 -2.89 3.78 -1.51
N GLY A 72 -2.95 3.16 -2.69
CA GLY A 72 -3.13 3.88 -3.94
C GLY A 72 -4.46 4.63 -3.98
N ILE A 73 -5.53 4.01 -3.47
CA ILE A 73 -6.84 4.66 -3.37
C ILE A 73 -6.79 5.87 -2.43
N ALA A 74 -6.06 5.76 -1.31
CA ALA A 74 -5.92 6.87 -0.37
C ALA A 74 -5.24 8.07 -1.02
N ILE A 75 -4.24 7.83 -1.86
CA ILE A 75 -3.55 8.89 -2.61
C ILE A 75 -4.48 9.47 -3.68
N ASN A 76 -5.18 8.61 -4.39
CA ASN A 76 -6.28 8.96 -5.31
C ASN A 76 -5.92 9.92 -6.45
N THR A 77 -4.68 9.89 -6.94
CA THR A 77 -4.33 10.61 -8.17
C THR A 77 -4.89 9.87 -9.38
N GLU A 78 -4.96 10.53 -10.53
CA GLU A 78 -5.40 9.87 -11.76
C GLU A 78 -4.52 8.68 -12.11
N TYR A 79 -3.22 8.81 -11.90
CA TYR A 79 -2.28 7.70 -12.11
C TYR A 79 -2.62 6.51 -11.22
N MET A 80 -2.82 6.75 -9.92
CA MET A 80 -3.13 5.66 -8.99
C MET A 80 -4.50 5.04 -9.27
N LYS A 81 -5.49 5.85 -9.62
CA LYS A 81 -6.81 5.33 -10.02
C LYS A 81 -6.69 4.37 -11.21
N THR A 82 -5.92 4.76 -12.21
CA THR A 82 -5.70 3.93 -13.40
C THR A 82 -5.02 2.62 -13.03
N ARG A 83 -3.99 2.68 -12.18
CA ARG A 83 -3.26 1.50 -11.75
C ARG A 83 -4.14 0.56 -10.93
N VAL A 84 -4.94 1.10 -10.03
CA VAL A 84 -5.86 0.29 -9.19
C VAL A 84 -6.94 -0.35 -10.07
N ARG A 85 -7.51 0.39 -11.02
CA ARG A 85 -8.51 -0.16 -11.94
C ARG A 85 -7.92 -1.32 -12.75
N TYR A 86 -6.69 -1.18 -13.23
CA TYR A 86 -6.02 -2.26 -13.93
C TYR A 86 -5.88 -3.48 -13.03
N GLN A 87 -5.41 -3.30 -11.80
CA GLN A 87 -5.23 -4.40 -10.86
C GLN A 87 -6.57 -5.10 -10.57
N LEU A 88 -7.65 -4.33 -10.44
CA LEU A 88 -9.00 -4.89 -10.28
C LEU A 88 -9.38 -5.78 -11.46
N SER A 89 -9.02 -5.38 -12.67
CA SER A 89 -9.37 -6.14 -13.88
C SER A 89 -8.67 -7.49 -13.95
N VAL A 90 -7.51 -7.65 -13.30
CA VAL A 90 -6.74 -8.90 -13.33
C VAL A 90 -6.78 -9.68 -12.02
N GLU A 91 -7.43 -9.15 -11.00
CA GLU A 91 -7.50 -9.83 -9.70
C GLU A 91 -8.31 -11.12 -9.79
N GLN A 92 -7.69 -12.24 -9.39
CA GLN A 92 -8.28 -13.56 -9.52
C GLN A 92 -9.17 -13.94 -8.33
N ASN A 93 -8.93 -13.35 -7.16
CA ASN A 93 -9.69 -13.69 -5.96
C ASN A 93 -10.92 -12.79 -5.86
N PRO A 94 -12.14 -13.35 -5.95
CA PRO A 94 -13.37 -12.53 -5.93
C PRO A 94 -13.54 -11.72 -4.64
N GLN A 95 -13.11 -12.24 -3.50
CA GLN A 95 -13.22 -11.55 -2.22
C GLN A 95 -12.29 -10.35 -2.18
N ILE A 96 -11.06 -10.51 -2.67
CA ILE A 96 -10.07 -9.44 -2.76
C ILE A 96 -10.57 -8.36 -3.73
N LYS A 97 -11.06 -8.79 -4.89
CA LYS A 97 -11.61 -7.87 -5.89
C LYS A 97 -12.73 -7.01 -5.30
N ARG A 98 -13.64 -7.64 -4.56
CA ARG A 98 -14.75 -6.93 -3.92
C ARG A 98 -14.25 -5.93 -2.87
N GLU A 99 -13.30 -6.35 -2.06
CA GLU A 99 -12.75 -5.48 -1.01
C GLU A 99 -12.10 -4.24 -1.60
N ILE A 100 -11.30 -4.41 -2.64
CA ILE A 100 -10.63 -3.29 -3.31
C ILE A 100 -11.67 -2.40 -4.02
N GLN A 101 -12.64 -3.01 -4.70
CA GLN A 101 -13.68 -2.27 -5.41
C GLN A 101 -14.51 -1.43 -4.44
N ASP A 102 -14.88 -1.99 -3.28
CA ASP A 102 -15.63 -1.27 -2.27
C ASP A 102 -14.84 -0.07 -1.74
N ALA A 103 -13.54 -0.26 -1.49
CA ALA A 103 -12.66 0.82 -1.04
C ALA A 103 -12.56 1.91 -2.11
N PHE A 104 -12.42 1.52 -3.37
CA PHE A 104 -12.35 2.46 -4.49
C PHE A 104 -13.63 3.28 -4.61
N ASN A 105 -14.78 2.61 -4.53
CA ASN A 105 -16.09 3.27 -4.66
C ASN A 105 -16.37 4.22 -3.50
N LYS A 106 -15.89 3.91 -2.30
CA LYS A 106 -16.05 4.75 -1.13
C LYS A 106 -15.44 6.14 -1.33
N VAL A 107 -14.34 6.19 -2.07
CA VAL A 107 -13.61 7.45 -2.32
C VAL A 107 -14.07 8.09 -3.64
N ASN A 108 -14.39 7.30 -4.64
CA ASN A 108 -14.65 7.78 -6.01
C ASN A 108 -16.09 7.58 -6.47
N GLY A 109 -16.87 6.93 -5.68
CA GLY A 109 -18.22 6.55 -6.04
C GLY A 109 -19.23 7.58 -5.97
#